data_36b262aeda53179939bc1ac58954db49
#
_entry.id   36b262aeda53179939bc1ac58954db49
#
_cell.length_a   1.000
_cell.length_b   1.000
_cell.length_c   1.000
_cell.angle_alpha   90.00
_cell.angle_beta   90.00
_cell.angle_gamma   90.00
#
_symmetry.space_group_name_H-M   'P 1'
#
loop_
_entity.id
_entity.type
_entity.pdbx_description
1 polymer ?
#
loop_
_entity_poly.entity_id
_entity_poly.type
_entity_poly.pdbx_seq_one_letter_code
_entity_poly.pdbx_strand_id
1 'polypeptide(L)'
;MHELAITESIVSTVAERVGGRRVTRVVLEIGRLSGVVPDAVRFCFDLCAEGTELAGARLDIVQLSGHGRCRACGELADVDDPLALCACGSADLDVRDGQELRIREVEVV
;
A
#
# COMPACT_ATOMS: atom_id res chain seq x y z
N MET A 1 10.53 -7.74 -1.22
CA MET A 1 10.41 -6.27 -1.32
C MET A 1 11.04 -5.64 -0.08
N HIS A 2 11.59 -4.47 -0.20
CA HIS A 2 12.34 -3.83 0.88
C HIS A 2 11.41 -2.97 1.76
N GLU A 3 10.59 -3.62 2.59
CA GLU A 3 9.58 -2.93 3.41
C GLU A 3 10.17 -1.92 4.38
N LEU A 4 11.37 -2.18 4.92
CA LEU A 4 12.02 -1.21 5.82
C LEU A 4 12.31 0.10 5.08
N ALA A 5 12.93 0.04 3.91
CA ALA A 5 13.25 1.22 3.11
C ALA A 5 11.99 1.97 2.68
N ILE A 6 10.96 1.24 2.28
CA ILE A 6 9.67 1.82 1.92
C ILE A 6 9.06 2.55 3.11
N THR A 7 9.08 1.93 4.28
CA THR A 7 8.51 2.51 5.51
C THR A 7 9.29 3.73 5.97
N GLU A 8 10.62 3.69 5.88
CA GLU A 8 11.46 4.86 6.16
C GLU A 8 11.10 6.04 5.26
N SER A 9 10.88 5.78 3.98
CA SER A 9 10.49 6.80 3.02
C SER A 9 9.11 7.39 3.35
N ILE A 10 8.16 6.55 3.74
CA ILE A 10 6.83 7.00 4.14
C ILE A 10 6.91 7.91 5.36
N VAL A 11 7.61 7.47 6.40
CA VAL A 11 7.76 8.25 7.64
C VAL A 11 8.43 9.59 7.37
N SER A 12 9.50 9.59 6.59
CA SER A 12 10.22 10.82 6.22
C SER A 12 9.32 11.78 5.45
N THR A 13 8.56 11.26 4.50
CA THR A 13 7.65 12.09 3.68
C THR A 13 6.58 12.74 4.55
N VAL A 14 5.97 11.97 5.45
CA VAL A 14 4.95 12.50 6.34
C VAL A 14 5.53 13.52 7.31
N ALA A 15 6.68 13.21 7.92
CA ALA A 15 7.34 14.11 8.86
C ALA A 15 7.65 15.47 8.24
N GLU A 16 8.14 15.48 7.00
CA GLU A 16 8.40 16.72 6.26
C GLU A 16 7.12 17.54 6.01
N ARG A 17 6.04 16.84 5.68
CA ARG A 17 4.77 17.49 5.32
C ARG A 17 4.04 18.11 6.52
N VAL A 18 4.16 17.50 7.69
CA VAL A 18 3.41 17.96 8.87
C VAL A 18 4.08 19.14 9.60
N GLY A 19 5.33 19.46 9.27
CA GLY A 19 5.99 20.67 9.78
C GLY A 19 6.10 20.74 11.31
N GLY A 20 6.46 19.65 11.94
CA GLY A 20 6.63 19.58 13.40
C GLY A 20 5.35 19.24 14.17
N ARG A 21 4.21 19.14 13.51
CA ARG A 21 2.95 18.77 14.17
C ARG A 21 2.95 17.27 14.48
N ARG A 22 2.37 16.91 15.61
CA ARG A 22 2.27 15.51 16.02
C ARG A 22 1.25 14.77 15.16
N VAL A 23 1.64 13.62 14.64
CA VAL A 23 0.78 12.75 13.84
C VAL A 23 0.09 11.75 14.76
N THR A 24 -1.20 11.59 14.62
CA THR A 24 -1.99 10.62 15.38
C THR A 24 -2.36 9.39 14.57
N ARG A 25 -2.47 9.52 13.25
CA ARG A 25 -2.86 8.42 12.39
C ARG A 25 -2.34 8.61 10.97
N VAL A 26 -1.92 7.52 10.35
CA VAL A 26 -1.55 7.46 8.93
C VAL A 26 -2.36 6.36 8.29
N VAL A 27 -2.97 6.63 7.15
CA VAL A 27 -3.67 5.63 6.34
C VAL A 27 -2.89 5.40 5.06
N LEU A 28 -2.48 4.15 4.85
CA LEU A 28 -1.79 3.73 3.62
C LEU A 28 -2.72 2.89 2.76
N GLU A 29 -2.62 3.09 1.45
CA GLU A 29 -3.21 2.18 0.48
C GLU A 29 -2.10 1.33 -0.12
N ILE A 30 -2.26 0.01 -0.03
CA ILE A 30 -1.30 -0.95 -0.59
C ILE A 30 -2.05 -1.86 -1.55
N GLY A 31 -1.66 -1.81 -2.82
CA GLY A 31 -2.23 -2.69 -3.83
C GLY A 31 -1.81 -4.14 -3.60
N ARG A 32 -2.72 -5.08 -3.82
CA ARG A 32 -2.45 -6.51 -3.62
C ARG A 32 -1.40 -7.05 -4.59
N LEU A 33 -1.16 -6.35 -5.68
CA LEU A 33 -0.16 -6.71 -6.69
C LEU A 33 1.15 -5.94 -6.53
N SER A 34 1.29 -5.13 -5.47
CA SER A 34 2.49 -4.31 -5.26
C SER A 34 3.72 -5.10 -4.85
N GLY A 35 3.53 -6.31 -4.34
CA GLY A 35 4.61 -7.10 -3.74
C GLY A 35 5.02 -6.63 -2.35
N VAL A 36 4.39 -5.59 -1.83
CA VAL A 36 4.66 -5.08 -0.48
C VAL A 36 3.84 -5.87 0.53
N VAL A 37 4.49 -6.40 1.55
CA VAL A 37 3.84 -7.20 2.60
C VAL A 37 3.34 -6.26 3.70
N PRO A 38 2.01 -6.14 3.90
CA PRO A 38 1.47 -5.18 4.87
C PRO A 38 1.96 -5.40 6.30
N ASP A 39 2.07 -6.65 6.75
CA ASP A 39 2.53 -6.94 8.11
C ASP A 39 3.97 -6.52 8.33
N ALA A 40 4.81 -6.63 7.30
CA ALA A 40 6.18 -6.16 7.38
C ALA A 40 6.23 -4.63 7.50
N VAL A 41 5.36 -3.92 6.79
CA VAL A 41 5.25 -2.46 6.91
C VAL A 41 4.80 -2.07 8.31
N ARG A 42 3.81 -2.77 8.87
CA ARG A 42 3.36 -2.52 10.25
C ARG A 42 4.48 -2.71 11.26
N PHE A 43 5.26 -3.78 11.10
CA PHE A 43 6.39 -4.06 11.99
C PHE A 43 7.45 -2.96 11.90
N CYS A 44 7.79 -2.53 10.71
CA CYS A 44 8.80 -1.50 10.49
C CYS A 44 8.34 -0.11 10.90
N PHE A 45 7.04 0.16 10.87
CA PHE A 45 6.51 1.49 11.12
C PHE A 45 6.86 2.01 12.50
N ASP A 46 6.66 1.21 13.53
CA ASP A 46 6.93 1.62 14.90
C ASP A 46 8.41 1.95 15.09
N LEU A 47 9.29 1.16 14.48
CA LEU A 47 10.72 1.40 14.53
C LEU A 47 11.11 2.68 13.82
N CYS A 48 10.59 2.90 12.63
CA CYS A 48 10.91 4.08 11.82
C CYS A 48 10.32 5.35 12.42
N ALA A 49 9.19 5.24 13.12
CA ALA A 49 8.49 6.38 13.70
C ALA A 49 9.16 6.92 14.97
N GLU A 50 9.97 6.10 15.66
CA GLU A 50 10.63 6.51 16.88
C GLU A 50 11.49 7.77 16.67
N GLY A 51 11.35 8.73 17.57
CA GLY A 51 12.09 9.98 17.50
C GLY A 51 11.57 10.96 16.45
N THR A 52 10.43 10.67 15.84
CA THR A 52 9.80 11.55 14.85
C THR A 52 8.43 12.01 15.33
N GLU A 53 7.79 12.88 14.54
CA GLU A 53 6.44 13.36 14.79
C GLU A 53 5.39 12.24 14.69
N LEU A 54 5.77 11.08 14.16
CA LEU A 54 4.90 9.92 13.99
C LEU A 54 5.00 8.92 15.16
N ALA A 55 5.84 9.18 16.16
CA ALA A 55 5.98 8.26 17.29
C ALA A 55 4.62 8.04 17.96
N GLY A 56 4.23 6.77 18.12
CA GLY A 56 2.95 6.40 18.71
C GLY A 56 1.74 6.58 17.79
N ALA A 57 1.93 7.00 16.55
CA ALA A 57 0.84 7.15 15.60
C ALA A 57 0.24 5.79 15.22
N ARG A 58 -1.06 5.78 14.97
CA ARG A 58 -1.76 4.60 14.45
C ARG A 58 -1.52 4.48 12.95
N LEU A 59 -1.23 3.27 12.51
CA LEU A 59 -1.10 2.97 11.08
C LEU A 59 -2.26 2.08 10.65
N ASP A 60 -3.08 2.57 9.75
CA ASP A 60 -4.15 1.80 9.13
C ASP A 60 -3.75 1.51 7.68
N ILE A 61 -3.87 0.25 7.28
CA ILE A 61 -3.54 -0.17 5.93
C ILE A 61 -4.80 -0.65 5.23
N VAL A 62 -5.08 -0.07 4.07
CA VAL A 62 -6.16 -0.49 3.19
C VAL A 62 -5.53 -1.23 2.01
N GLN A 63 -5.87 -2.49 1.84
CA GLN A 63 -5.41 -3.26 0.70
C GLN A 63 -6.40 -3.09 -0.45
N LEU A 64 -5.88 -2.79 -1.63
CA LEU A 64 -6.68 -2.57 -2.82
C LEU A 64 -6.51 -3.73 -3.79
N SER A 65 -7.64 -4.27 -4.26
CA SER A 65 -7.64 -5.28 -5.31
C SER A 65 -7.13 -4.69 -6.61
N GLY A 66 -6.44 -5.49 -7.39
CA GLY A 66 -6.09 -5.13 -8.74
C GLY A 66 -7.24 -5.43 -9.69
N HIS A 67 -7.22 -4.81 -10.85
CA HIS A 67 -8.18 -5.03 -11.91
C HIS A 67 -7.46 -5.22 -13.23
N GLY A 68 -8.03 -6.06 -14.08
CA GLY A 68 -7.48 -6.33 -15.40
C GLY A 68 -8.57 -6.62 -16.41
N ARG A 69 -8.20 -6.55 -17.68
CA ARG A 69 -9.08 -6.96 -18.78
C ARG A 69 -8.53 -8.24 -19.38
N CYS A 70 -9.37 -9.24 -19.50
CA CYS A 70 -8.99 -10.49 -20.14
C CYS A 70 -8.84 -10.29 -21.64
N ARG A 71 -7.68 -10.61 -22.19
CA ARG A 71 -7.45 -10.51 -23.63
C ARG A 71 -8.15 -11.61 -24.41
N ALA A 72 -8.52 -12.71 -23.75
CA ALA A 72 -9.21 -13.82 -24.39
C ALA A 72 -10.72 -13.57 -24.55
N CYS A 73 -11.39 -13.05 -23.50
CA CYS A 73 -12.85 -12.86 -23.53
C CYS A 73 -13.30 -11.40 -23.44
N GLY A 74 -12.40 -10.47 -23.15
CA GLY A 74 -12.71 -9.04 -23.07
C GLY A 74 -13.37 -8.57 -21.78
N GLU A 75 -13.66 -9.48 -20.84
CA GLU A 75 -14.29 -9.13 -19.58
C GLU A 75 -13.30 -8.52 -18.60
N LEU A 76 -13.80 -7.70 -17.69
CA LEU A 76 -13.03 -7.20 -16.55
C LEU A 76 -12.95 -8.27 -15.49
N ALA A 77 -11.80 -8.36 -14.84
CA ALA A 77 -11.55 -9.34 -13.79
C ALA A 77 -10.86 -8.68 -12.61
N ASP A 78 -11.15 -9.17 -11.40
CA ASP A 78 -10.38 -8.81 -10.21
C ASP A 78 -9.08 -9.63 -10.22
N VAL A 79 -7.96 -8.95 -9.95
CA VAL A 79 -6.64 -9.55 -9.95
C VAL A 79 -6.01 -9.29 -8.60
N ASP A 80 -6.07 -10.27 -7.70
CA ASP A 80 -5.57 -10.14 -6.33
C ASP A 80 -4.19 -10.76 -6.13
N ASP A 81 -3.73 -11.55 -7.09
CA ASP A 81 -2.39 -12.10 -7.08
C ASP A 81 -1.90 -12.30 -8.51
N PRO A 82 -0.57 -12.49 -8.71
CA PRO A 82 -0.01 -12.64 -10.07
C PRO A 82 -0.48 -13.88 -10.82
N LEU A 83 -1.06 -14.86 -10.11
CA LEU A 83 -1.52 -16.11 -10.70
C LEU A 83 -3.03 -16.13 -10.94
N ALA A 84 -3.71 -14.99 -10.78
CA ALA A 84 -5.15 -14.89 -10.96
C ALA A 84 -5.57 -15.24 -12.38
N LEU A 85 -6.71 -15.90 -12.50
CA LEU A 85 -7.30 -16.28 -13.78
C LEU A 85 -8.62 -15.54 -13.97
N CYS A 86 -8.95 -15.26 -15.23
CA CYS A 86 -10.28 -14.81 -15.59
C CYS A 86 -11.30 -15.94 -15.34
N ALA A 87 -12.55 -15.60 -15.15
CA ALA A 87 -13.63 -16.59 -15.04
C ALA A 87 -13.72 -17.49 -16.28
N CYS A 88 -13.25 -17.04 -17.43
CA CYS A 88 -13.18 -17.86 -18.64
C CYS A 88 -12.04 -18.89 -18.61
N GLY A 89 -11.18 -18.85 -17.60
CA GLY A 89 -10.05 -19.74 -17.43
C GLY A 89 -8.74 -19.24 -18.00
N SER A 90 -8.72 -18.10 -18.68
CA SER A 90 -7.50 -17.54 -19.26
C SER A 90 -6.65 -16.84 -18.20
N ALA A 91 -5.34 -16.98 -18.31
CA ALA A 91 -4.35 -16.25 -17.52
C ALA A 91 -3.89 -14.96 -18.22
N ASP A 92 -4.36 -14.69 -19.44
CA ASP A 92 -3.91 -13.55 -20.24
C ASP A 92 -4.69 -12.28 -19.85
N LEU A 93 -4.32 -11.73 -18.70
CA LEU A 93 -4.96 -10.55 -18.14
C LEU A 93 -4.08 -9.32 -18.32
N ASP A 94 -4.67 -8.27 -18.89
CA ASP A 94 -4.03 -6.96 -18.98
C ASP A 94 -4.31 -6.20 -17.67
N VAL A 95 -3.35 -6.24 -16.76
CA VAL A 95 -3.48 -5.66 -15.42
C VAL A 95 -3.43 -4.14 -15.53
N ARG A 96 -4.42 -3.48 -14.95
CA ARG A 96 -4.59 -2.02 -15.03
C ARG A 96 -4.20 -1.29 -13.74
N ASP A 97 -4.37 -1.93 -12.59
CA ASP A 97 -4.07 -1.33 -11.29
C ASP A 97 -3.78 -2.44 -10.25
N GLY A 98 -3.67 -2.06 -8.98
CA GLY A 98 -3.39 -3.00 -7.89
C GLY A 98 -1.93 -2.99 -7.47
N GLN A 99 -1.09 -2.16 -8.07
CA GLN A 99 0.34 -2.07 -7.77
C GLN A 99 0.69 -0.82 -6.98
N GLU A 100 -0.31 -0.04 -6.57
CA GLU A 100 -0.12 1.23 -5.90
C GLU A 100 0.39 1.06 -4.47
N LEU A 101 1.17 2.03 -4.05
CA LEU A 101 1.53 2.24 -2.66
C LEU A 101 1.45 3.74 -2.44
N ARG A 102 0.50 4.19 -1.61
CA ARG A 102 0.36 5.64 -1.38
C ARG A 102 -0.18 5.96 -0.01
N ILE A 103 0.18 7.15 0.44
CA ILE A 103 -0.34 7.72 1.68
C ILE A 103 -1.69 8.35 1.33
N ARG A 104 -2.76 7.78 1.86
CA ARG A 104 -4.11 8.26 1.60
C ARG A 104 -4.47 9.43 2.47
N GLU A 105 -4.05 9.40 3.74
CA GLU A 105 -4.52 10.34 4.74
C GLU A 105 -3.56 10.38 5.91
N VAL A 106 -3.38 11.57 6.47
CA VAL A 106 -2.59 11.79 7.68
C VAL A 106 -3.44 12.66 8.62
N GLU A 107 -3.62 12.19 9.85
CA GLU A 107 -4.31 12.96 10.89
C GLU A 107 -3.28 13.52 11.87
N VAL A 108 -3.39 14.78 12.16
CA VAL A 108 -2.52 15.49 13.10
C VAL A 108 -3.30 16.10 14.24
N VAL A 109 -2.63 16.37 15.33
CA VAL A 109 -3.21 17.08 16.47
C VAL A 109 -3.37 18.56 16.14
#